data_df9d0645602458eab8c36eb7fa5c64e0
#
_entry.id   df9d0645602458eab8c36eb7fa5c64e0
#
_cell.length_a   1.000
_cell.length_b   1.000
_cell.length_c   1.000
_cell.angle_alpha   90.00
_cell.angle_beta   90.00
_cell.angle_gamma   90.00
#
_symmetry.space_group_name_H-M   'P 1'
#
loop_
_entity.id
_entity.type
_entity.pdbx_description
1 polymer ?
#
loop_
_entity_poly.entity_id
_entity_poly.type
_entity_poly.pdbx_seq_one_letter_code
_entity_poly.pdbx_strand_id
1 'polypeptide(L)'
;MKKTDANPFLMNRRMVIRGAGGLMLGLPLLETFMPRKASAQTATPSPFVLIVVGDNGVVQAGVSLSVSSEPEKFWPTATGALTNASMTADKATRSTGELAAYADKLLIVKGINLPYNSTGCSHSAADAQILTAAKITSGSTNCKAMGISVDTAIAKAKNVAGRDPLVMHAGMFSPGGTGFDIPGYVSYITAQQARAYIDSPYKAYQQIIGAIGNGTTVTSAAQQAQMQRALRSKSINDILRPQLQALLNRSDLSASDHARLDQHLTAIRNIEVMISTTTYSVPDADVATMKANDSKPYDQSIRDTSVKLFMELMAFSAAADYSRVAVLKIGDRIDDHIYTYNGQSAKFHDVSHRQVANAVDFHHYIDRMMLNYYKYLLDSVSQYNTPTGPLFDQGVTIYTNQCATGAHSFSNIPWIQAGTANGYYKKGQYVVVGNGAQPGGSQDGKGGDASVSGINKMLNTLLTAAGVTKTGGAPTDDFGEPSLPKGLFSEMHA
;
A
#
# COMPACT_ATOMS: atom_id res chain seq x y z
N MET A 1 -60.59 25.70 -8.95
CA MET A 1 -59.58 24.77 -9.45
C MET A 1 -58.27 25.53 -9.63
N LYS A 2 -57.34 25.43 -8.69
CA LYS A 2 -55.98 26.00 -8.82
C LYS A 2 -55.12 24.95 -9.49
N LYS A 3 -54.63 25.25 -10.70
CA LYS A 3 -53.56 24.47 -11.32
C LYS A 3 -52.32 24.69 -10.52
N THR A 4 -51.80 23.64 -9.89
CA THR A 4 -50.46 23.58 -9.35
C THR A 4 -49.51 23.39 -10.51
N ASP A 5 -48.82 24.46 -10.91
CA ASP A 5 -47.69 24.39 -11.82
C ASP A 5 -46.59 23.55 -11.13
N ALA A 6 -46.52 22.31 -11.54
CA ALA A 6 -45.38 21.47 -11.20
C ALA A 6 -44.14 22.08 -11.86
N ASN A 7 -43.25 22.63 -11.07
CA ASN A 7 -41.96 23.14 -11.53
C ASN A 7 -41.15 21.96 -12.14
N PRO A 8 -40.92 21.92 -13.46
CA PRO A 8 -40.26 20.79 -14.11
C PRO A 8 -38.74 20.68 -13.79
N PHE A 9 -38.21 21.53 -12.91
CA PHE A 9 -36.77 21.64 -12.64
C PHE A 9 -36.29 21.06 -11.29
N LEU A 10 -37.12 20.31 -10.58
CA LEU A 10 -36.65 19.48 -9.50
C LEU A 10 -36.03 18.18 -10.04
N MET A 11 -35.03 18.30 -10.91
CA MET A 11 -34.24 17.16 -11.32
C MET A 11 -33.24 16.81 -10.20
N ASN A 12 -33.30 15.56 -9.80
CA ASN A 12 -32.36 14.95 -8.84
C ASN A 12 -30.91 15.33 -9.15
N ARG A 13 -30.10 15.53 -8.11
CA ARG A 13 -28.68 15.97 -8.16
C ARG A 13 -27.72 15.07 -8.97
N ARG A 14 -28.24 14.07 -9.70
CA ARG A 14 -27.48 13.21 -10.62
C ARG A 14 -28.27 13.09 -11.91
N MET A 15 -27.82 13.79 -12.94
CA MET A 15 -28.30 13.53 -14.30
C MET A 15 -27.67 12.20 -14.75
N VAL A 16 -28.52 11.30 -15.22
CA VAL A 16 -28.10 9.99 -15.74
C VAL A 16 -28.71 9.85 -17.14
N ILE A 17 -27.90 9.61 -18.14
CA ILE A 17 -28.33 9.24 -19.48
C ILE A 17 -28.53 7.72 -19.51
N ARG A 18 -29.70 7.28 -19.91
CA ARG A 18 -30.04 5.86 -20.12
C ARG A 18 -30.04 5.56 -21.62
N GLY A 19 -29.17 4.62 -22.00
CA GLY A 19 -29.15 4.10 -23.38
C GLY A 19 -30.02 2.86 -23.59
N ALA A 20 -30.17 2.46 -24.83
CA ALA A 20 -30.80 1.20 -25.19
C ALA A 20 -29.93 0.04 -24.61
N GLY A 21 -30.53 -0.85 -23.80
CA GLY A 21 -29.84 -1.93 -23.12
C GLY A 21 -29.58 -1.68 -21.63
N GLY A 22 -30.09 -0.61 -21.03
CA GLY A 22 -30.03 -0.35 -19.60
C GLY A 22 -28.70 0.23 -19.10
N LEU A 23 -27.80 0.64 -19.99
CA LEU A 23 -26.57 1.33 -19.63
C LEU A 23 -26.86 2.72 -19.07
N MET A 24 -26.15 3.11 -18.01
CA MET A 24 -26.28 4.41 -17.36
C MET A 24 -24.94 5.11 -17.32
N LEU A 25 -24.90 6.37 -17.74
CA LEU A 25 -23.74 7.25 -17.64
C LEU A 25 -24.05 8.37 -16.64
N GLY A 26 -23.24 8.49 -15.59
CA GLY A 26 -23.29 9.63 -14.68
C GLY A 26 -22.67 10.85 -15.35
N LEU A 27 -23.43 11.92 -15.48
CA LEU A 27 -22.92 13.19 -16.02
C LEU A 27 -22.24 14.01 -14.92
N PRO A 28 -21.27 14.87 -15.28
CA PRO A 28 -20.70 15.83 -14.34
C PRO A 28 -21.77 16.81 -13.85
N LEU A 29 -21.54 17.41 -12.70
CA LEU A 29 -22.40 18.49 -12.19
C LEU A 29 -22.21 19.72 -13.09
N LEU A 30 -23.26 20.10 -13.83
CA LEU A 30 -23.26 21.25 -14.72
C LEU A 30 -23.67 22.50 -13.95
N GLU A 31 -22.93 23.60 -14.12
CA GLU A 31 -23.18 24.87 -13.42
C GLU A 31 -24.57 25.47 -13.75
N THR A 32 -25.03 25.27 -14.97
CA THR A 32 -26.36 25.75 -15.43
C THR A 32 -27.49 25.23 -14.53
N PHE A 33 -27.31 24.06 -13.89
CA PHE A 33 -28.32 23.41 -13.04
C PHE A 33 -28.01 23.52 -11.54
N MET A 34 -26.99 24.30 -11.16
CA MET A 34 -26.63 24.49 -9.76
C MET A 34 -26.97 25.88 -9.25
N PRO A 35 -27.47 26.04 -8.02
CA PRO A 35 -27.48 27.35 -7.40
C PRO A 35 -26.05 27.89 -7.31
N ARG A 36 -25.85 29.14 -7.73
CA ARG A 36 -24.54 29.80 -7.85
C ARG A 36 -23.77 29.85 -6.54
N LYS A 37 -23.12 28.76 -6.14
CA LYS A 37 -22.00 28.69 -5.18
C LYS A 37 -21.48 27.27 -5.06
N ALA A 38 -20.70 26.80 -6.03
CA ALA A 38 -19.69 25.75 -5.81
C ALA A 38 -18.76 25.72 -7.03
N SER A 39 -17.51 26.05 -6.85
CA SER A 39 -16.47 25.72 -7.83
C SER A 39 -16.34 24.20 -7.89
N ALA A 40 -16.60 23.61 -9.04
CA ALA A 40 -16.37 22.17 -9.22
C ALA A 40 -14.85 21.94 -9.34
N GLN A 41 -14.27 21.43 -8.27
CA GLN A 41 -12.93 20.87 -8.29
C GLN A 41 -13.03 19.53 -9.01
N THR A 42 -12.27 19.32 -10.09
CA THR A 42 -12.08 18.00 -10.69
C THR A 42 -11.65 17.03 -9.60
N ALA A 43 -12.44 16.00 -9.34
CA ALA A 43 -12.14 15.04 -8.28
C ALA A 43 -10.87 14.29 -8.66
N THR A 44 -9.76 14.64 -8.01
CA THR A 44 -8.51 13.87 -8.09
C THR A 44 -8.79 12.45 -7.58
N PRO A 45 -8.37 11.39 -8.28
CA PRO A 45 -8.53 10.04 -7.77
C PRO A 45 -7.96 9.90 -6.37
N SER A 46 -8.63 9.17 -5.49
CA SER A 46 -8.08 8.88 -4.16
C SER A 46 -6.74 8.16 -4.29
N PRO A 47 -5.71 8.57 -3.55
CA PRO A 47 -4.43 7.89 -3.58
C PRO A 47 -4.54 6.41 -3.23
N PHE A 48 -3.68 5.59 -3.83
CA PHE A 48 -3.49 4.21 -3.39
C PHE A 48 -2.36 4.12 -2.35
N VAL A 49 -2.35 3.04 -1.57
CA VAL A 49 -1.34 2.74 -0.56
C VAL A 49 -0.91 1.28 -0.69
N LEU A 50 0.35 1.03 -1.00
CA LEU A 50 0.91 -0.32 -1.10
C LEU A 50 1.98 -0.49 -0.02
N ILE A 51 1.80 -1.44 0.88
CA ILE A 51 2.66 -1.62 2.06
C ILE A 51 3.36 -2.98 2.00
N VAL A 52 4.67 -2.98 2.10
CA VAL A 52 5.50 -4.18 2.27
C VAL A 52 6.05 -4.19 3.69
N VAL A 53 5.82 -5.27 4.42
CA VAL A 53 6.29 -5.44 5.80
C VAL A 53 7.26 -6.61 5.85
N GLY A 54 8.52 -6.32 6.21
CA GLY A 54 9.55 -7.33 6.45
C GLY A 54 9.60 -7.75 7.93
N ASP A 55 10.48 -8.71 8.20
CA ASP A 55 10.70 -9.29 9.53
C ASP A 55 12.11 -9.04 10.07
N ASN A 56 12.31 -9.36 11.35
CA ASN A 56 13.60 -9.46 12.04
C ASN A 56 14.45 -8.17 12.09
N GLY A 57 13.85 -7.00 11.82
CA GLY A 57 14.56 -5.73 11.86
C GLY A 57 15.62 -5.58 10.77
N VAL A 58 16.50 -4.62 10.95
CA VAL A 58 17.58 -4.27 10.01
C VAL A 58 18.88 -4.02 10.77
N VAL A 59 20.02 -4.03 10.04
CA VAL A 59 21.31 -3.69 10.62
C VAL A 59 21.47 -2.17 10.70
N GLN A 60 21.10 -1.60 11.84
CA GLN A 60 21.28 -0.19 12.14
C GLN A 60 22.00 0.02 13.46
N ALA A 61 22.62 1.19 13.63
CA ALA A 61 23.32 1.52 14.85
C ALA A 61 22.42 1.35 16.09
N GLY A 62 22.94 0.66 17.10
CA GLY A 62 22.21 0.38 18.33
C GLY A 62 22.73 -0.84 19.07
N VAL A 63 21.95 -1.31 20.03
CA VAL A 63 22.26 -2.52 20.82
C VAL A 63 21.66 -3.73 20.12
N SER A 64 22.43 -4.82 20.03
CA SER A 64 21.92 -6.14 19.64
C SER A 64 21.97 -7.12 20.81
N LEU A 65 21.32 -8.29 20.65
CA LEU A 65 21.29 -9.32 21.68
C LEU A 65 22.67 -9.83 22.08
N SER A 66 23.64 -9.76 21.16
CA SER A 66 24.98 -10.39 21.34
C SER A 66 26.11 -9.39 21.33
N VAL A 67 25.87 -8.12 21.00
CA VAL A 67 26.91 -7.08 20.93
C VAL A 67 26.40 -5.77 21.51
N SER A 68 27.28 -5.05 22.19
CA SER A 68 26.94 -3.77 22.83
C SER A 68 26.70 -2.62 21.85
N SER A 69 27.18 -2.76 20.61
CA SER A 69 27.00 -1.74 19.56
C SER A 69 27.04 -2.40 18.20
N GLU A 70 26.01 -2.15 17.38
CA GLU A 70 25.98 -2.54 15.98
C GLU A 70 26.38 -1.38 15.07
N PRO A 71 27.03 -1.68 13.93
CA PRO A 71 27.33 -0.65 12.93
C PRO A 71 26.06 -0.17 12.26
N GLU A 72 26.06 1.08 11.76
CA GLU A 72 25.03 1.58 10.87
C GLU A 72 25.26 1.03 9.46
N LYS A 73 24.35 0.18 8.98
CA LYS A 73 24.42 -0.40 7.63
C LYS A 73 23.11 -0.23 6.84
N PHE A 74 22.11 0.43 7.40
CA PHE A 74 20.80 0.53 6.76
C PHE A 74 20.51 1.91 6.18
N TRP A 75 20.55 2.96 7.00
CA TRP A 75 20.11 4.30 6.63
C TRP A 75 21.12 5.02 5.71
N PRO A 76 20.66 5.97 4.86
CA PRO A 76 21.58 6.83 4.12
C PRO A 76 22.56 7.53 5.05
N THR A 77 23.76 7.83 4.56
CA THR A 77 24.83 8.45 5.37
C THR A 77 24.45 9.86 5.83
N ALA A 78 23.73 10.63 5.01
CA ALA A 78 23.36 12.02 5.32
C ALA A 78 21.85 12.22 5.20
N THR A 79 21.28 13.00 6.15
CA THR A 79 19.89 13.47 6.11
C THR A 79 19.73 14.61 5.09
N GLY A 80 18.48 14.88 4.70
CA GLY A 80 18.14 15.93 3.73
C GLY A 80 17.95 15.38 2.33
N ALA A 81 18.41 16.09 1.32
CA ALA A 81 18.17 15.75 -0.08
C ALA A 81 18.83 14.43 -0.48
N LEU A 82 18.04 13.53 -1.07
CA LEU A 82 18.51 12.29 -1.67
C LEU A 82 18.79 12.48 -3.15
N THR A 83 19.93 12.03 -3.61
CA THR A 83 20.30 12.01 -5.02
C THR A 83 20.73 10.61 -5.45
N ASN A 84 20.59 10.30 -6.73
CA ASN A 84 21.12 9.04 -7.26
C ASN A 84 22.62 8.88 -6.93
N ALA A 85 23.40 9.95 -7.05
CA ALA A 85 24.84 9.93 -6.79
C ALA A 85 25.15 9.62 -5.33
N SER A 86 24.49 10.29 -4.36
CA SER A 86 24.71 10.03 -2.93
C SER A 86 24.33 8.61 -2.53
N MET A 87 23.16 8.14 -2.97
CA MET A 87 22.69 6.79 -2.64
C MET A 87 23.52 5.70 -3.35
N THR A 88 24.02 5.97 -4.57
CA THR A 88 24.95 5.06 -5.25
C THR A 88 26.29 4.96 -4.50
N ALA A 89 26.80 6.07 -3.99
CA ALA A 89 28.01 6.06 -3.15
C ALA A 89 27.79 5.26 -1.84
N ASP A 90 26.58 5.34 -1.27
CA ASP A 90 26.21 4.61 -0.06
C ASP A 90 26.06 3.09 -0.29
N LYS A 91 25.81 2.65 -1.53
CA LYS A 91 25.43 1.26 -1.85
C LYS A 91 26.41 0.20 -1.31
N ALA A 92 27.68 0.50 -1.20
CA ALA A 92 28.68 -0.44 -0.67
C ALA A 92 28.48 -0.72 0.83
N THR A 93 27.94 0.22 1.59
CA THR A 93 27.92 0.21 3.06
C THR A 93 26.51 0.36 3.65
N ARG A 94 25.52 0.78 2.86
CA ARG A 94 24.15 1.06 3.29
C ARG A 94 23.15 0.33 2.42
N SER A 95 22.20 -0.37 3.04
CA SER A 95 21.17 -1.13 2.33
C SER A 95 20.27 -0.23 1.48
N THR A 96 19.94 0.99 1.97
CA THR A 96 19.12 1.96 1.22
C THR A 96 19.73 2.39 -0.10
N GLY A 97 21.05 2.21 -0.30
CA GLY A 97 21.71 2.44 -1.59
C GLY A 97 21.17 1.59 -2.75
N GLU A 98 20.51 0.45 -2.48
CA GLU A 98 19.84 -0.35 -3.52
C GLU A 98 18.72 0.42 -4.23
N LEU A 99 18.17 1.44 -3.58
CA LEU A 99 17.08 2.27 -4.10
C LEU A 99 17.56 3.54 -4.84
N ALA A 100 18.87 3.66 -5.12
CA ALA A 100 19.47 4.85 -5.73
C ALA A 100 18.76 5.33 -7.01
N ALA A 101 18.25 4.41 -7.84
CA ALA A 101 17.51 4.74 -9.07
C ALA A 101 16.21 5.52 -8.82
N TYR A 102 15.70 5.48 -7.60
CA TYR A 102 14.47 6.14 -7.17
C TYR A 102 14.70 7.29 -6.18
N ALA A 103 15.95 7.72 -5.98
CA ALA A 103 16.33 8.71 -4.98
C ALA A 103 15.44 9.96 -4.99
N ASP A 104 15.11 10.49 -6.15
CA ASP A 104 14.26 11.68 -6.35
C ASP A 104 12.77 11.46 -6.00
N LYS A 105 12.35 10.21 -5.82
CA LYS A 105 10.96 9.81 -5.52
C LYS A 105 10.78 9.30 -4.10
N LEU A 106 11.88 9.04 -3.40
CA LEU A 106 11.86 8.48 -2.05
C LEU A 106 11.58 9.55 -0.99
N LEU A 107 10.90 9.12 0.07
CA LEU A 107 10.90 9.78 1.37
C LEU A 107 11.29 8.72 2.41
N ILE A 108 12.50 8.84 2.95
CA ILE A 108 13.01 7.95 4.00
C ILE A 108 12.79 8.63 5.33
N VAL A 109 12.18 7.92 6.29
CA VAL A 109 11.81 8.48 7.60
C VAL A 109 12.42 7.66 8.71
N LYS A 110 13.25 8.32 9.53
CA LYS A 110 13.90 7.74 10.71
C LYS A 110 13.29 8.32 11.98
N GLY A 111 13.20 7.54 13.05
CA GLY A 111 12.77 8.01 14.36
C GLY A 111 11.38 7.53 14.79
N ILE A 112 10.78 6.58 14.09
CA ILE A 112 9.45 6.04 14.41
C ILE A 112 9.55 4.96 15.48
N ASN A 113 8.66 5.00 16.48
CA ASN A 113 8.64 4.04 17.59
C ASN A 113 7.29 3.33 17.71
N LEU A 114 7.32 2.03 18.04
CA LEU A 114 6.10 1.31 18.45
C LEU A 114 5.72 1.70 19.87
N PRO A 115 4.41 1.83 20.17
CA PRO A 115 3.95 2.44 21.41
C PRO A 115 4.01 1.53 22.65
N TYR A 116 3.94 0.22 22.49
CA TYR A 116 3.78 -0.69 23.62
C TYR A 116 4.89 -1.74 23.66
N ASN A 117 5.47 -1.91 24.84
CA ASN A 117 6.43 -2.97 25.09
C ASN A 117 5.78 -4.35 24.95
N SER A 118 6.57 -5.32 24.49
CA SER A 118 6.16 -6.72 24.51
C SER A 118 6.10 -7.27 25.94
N THR A 119 5.12 -8.11 26.20
CA THR A 119 5.01 -8.92 27.41
C THR A 119 5.02 -10.41 27.11
N GLY A 120 5.32 -10.78 25.87
CA GLY A 120 5.38 -12.14 25.35
C GLY A 120 6.37 -12.23 24.20
N CYS A 121 5.94 -12.79 23.07
CA CYS A 121 6.77 -12.81 21.86
C CYS A 121 6.90 -11.42 21.24
N SER A 122 8.11 -10.88 21.17
CA SER A 122 8.37 -9.54 20.66
C SER A 122 8.03 -9.39 19.17
N HIS A 123 8.24 -10.42 18.36
CA HIS A 123 7.85 -10.40 16.95
C HIS A 123 6.33 -10.24 16.78
N SER A 124 5.52 -11.07 17.45
CA SER A 124 4.07 -10.95 17.35
C SER A 124 3.52 -9.65 17.95
N ALA A 125 4.18 -9.14 18.99
CA ALA A 125 3.85 -7.83 19.58
C ALA A 125 4.12 -6.69 18.58
N ALA A 126 5.22 -6.75 17.84
CA ALA A 126 5.58 -5.78 16.81
C ALA A 126 4.62 -5.84 15.60
N ASP A 127 4.37 -7.04 15.07
CA ASP A 127 3.40 -7.25 13.98
C ASP A 127 2.02 -6.69 14.32
N ALA A 128 1.55 -6.92 15.55
CA ALA A 128 0.26 -6.41 16.00
C ALA A 128 0.18 -4.87 16.07
N GLN A 129 1.33 -4.18 16.21
CA GLN A 129 1.38 -2.73 16.39
C GLN A 129 1.70 -1.95 15.12
N ILE A 130 2.49 -2.52 14.20
CA ILE A 130 3.09 -1.78 13.08
C ILE A 130 2.06 -1.07 12.18
N LEU A 131 0.90 -1.68 11.94
CA LEU A 131 -0.18 -1.08 11.15
C LEU A 131 -1.42 -0.69 11.97
N THR A 132 -1.39 -0.84 13.29
CA THR A 132 -2.56 -0.55 14.14
C THR A 132 -2.32 0.56 15.15
N ALA A 133 -1.08 0.73 15.62
CA ALA A 133 -0.74 1.58 16.76
C ALA A 133 -1.66 1.34 17.99
N ALA A 134 -2.18 0.13 18.14
CA ALA A 134 -3.12 -0.25 19.19
C ALA A 134 -2.43 -0.98 20.34
N LYS A 135 -3.06 -1.01 21.50
CA LYS A 135 -2.68 -1.94 22.57
C LYS A 135 -2.66 -3.37 22.05
N ILE A 136 -1.87 -4.20 22.69
CA ILE A 136 -1.74 -5.62 22.37
C ILE A 136 -2.21 -6.49 23.54
N THR A 137 -2.61 -7.72 23.24
CA THR A 137 -2.88 -8.71 24.28
C THR A 137 -1.60 -9.03 25.04
N SER A 138 -1.68 -9.23 26.34
CA SER A 138 -0.52 -9.52 27.20
C SER A 138 -0.23 -11.01 27.31
N GLY A 139 1.03 -11.36 27.66
CA GLY A 139 1.43 -12.69 28.08
C GLY A 139 1.32 -13.82 27.05
N SER A 140 1.18 -13.49 25.76
CA SER A 140 0.96 -14.46 24.69
C SER A 140 2.17 -14.59 23.77
N THR A 141 2.44 -15.80 23.31
CA THR A 141 3.35 -16.04 22.16
C THR A 141 2.72 -15.54 20.85
N ASN A 142 1.42 -15.30 20.82
CA ASN A 142 0.67 -14.76 19.69
C ASN A 142 -0.09 -13.50 20.12
N CYS A 143 0.62 -12.40 20.30
CA CYS A 143 0.02 -11.10 20.61
C CYS A 143 -0.92 -10.65 19.49
N LYS A 144 -2.05 -10.06 19.87
CA LYS A 144 -3.05 -9.53 18.94
C LYS A 144 -3.30 -8.07 19.22
N ALA A 145 -3.52 -7.29 18.17
CA ALA A 145 -3.88 -5.89 18.30
C ALA A 145 -5.30 -5.71 18.84
N MET A 146 -5.48 -4.70 19.69
CA MET A 146 -6.77 -4.32 20.28
C MET A 146 -7.53 -3.27 19.44
N GLY A 147 -7.11 -3.05 18.18
CA GLY A 147 -7.71 -2.08 17.27
C GLY A 147 -7.62 -2.52 15.80
N ILE A 148 -8.26 -1.77 14.94
CA ILE A 148 -8.20 -1.98 13.49
C ILE A 148 -6.86 -1.56 12.92
N SER A 149 -6.46 -2.12 11.78
CA SER A 149 -5.28 -1.68 11.05
C SER A 149 -5.58 -0.57 10.05
N VAL A 150 -4.55 0.19 9.69
CA VAL A 150 -4.63 1.33 8.76
C VAL A 150 -5.14 0.92 7.38
N ASP A 151 -4.75 -0.23 6.87
CA ASP A 151 -5.24 -0.78 5.61
C ASP A 151 -6.75 -1.06 5.66
N THR A 152 -7.25 -1.59 6.77
CA THR A 152 -8.69 -1.77 6.99
C THR A 152 -9.42 -0.41 7.04
N ALA A 153 -8.83 0.61 7.67
CA ALA A 153 -9.42 1.95 7.70
C ALA A 153 -9.47 2.59 6.30
N ILE A 154 -8.37 2.47 5.53
CA ILE A 154 -8.31 2.97 4.15
C ILE A 154 -9.31 2.23 3.26
N ALA A 155 -9.37 0.90 3.32
CA ALA A 155 -10.29 0.11 2.50
C ALA A 155 -11.76 0.47 2.78
N LYS A 156 -12.14 0.59 4.04
CA LYS A 156 -13.50 1.02 4.43
C LYS A 156 -13.87 2.39 3.87
N ALA A 157 -12.92 3.31 3.79
CA ALA A 157 -13.16 4.68 3.35
C ALA A 157 -13.04 4.86 1.82
N LYS A 158 -12.22 4.07 1.13
CA LYS A 158 -11.78 4.35 -0.24
C LYS A 158 -12.06 3.24 -1.25
N ASN A 159 -12.14 2.00 -0.83
CA ASN A 159 -12.51 0.92 -1.73
C ASN A 159 -14.00 0.98 -2.11
N VAL A 160 -14.37 0.29 -3.17
CA VAL A 160 -15.77 0.01 -3.47
C VAL A 160 -16.42 -0.62 -2.24
N ALA A 161 -17.64 -0.22 -1.92
CA ALA A 161 -18.35 -0.66 -0.72
C ALA A 161 -18.33 -2.19 -0.55
N GLY A 162 -17.89 -2.63 0.63
CA GLY A 162 -17.76 -4.04 0.97
C GLY A 162 -16.48 -4.72 0.46
N ARG A 163 -15.58 -4.01 -0.25
CA ARG A 163 -14.31 -4.58 -0.69
C ARG A 163 -13.24 -4.39 0.37
N ASP A 164 -12.72 -5.49 0.86
CA ASP A 164 -11.60 -5.55 1.80
C ASP A 164 -10.27 -5.07 1.19
N PRO A 165 -9.26 -4.71 2.01
CA PRO A 165 -7.90 -4.54 1.52
C PRO A 165 -7.37 -5.85 0.94
N LEU A 166 -6.46 -5.74 -0.05
CA LEU A 166 -5.74 -6.91 -0.56
C LEU A 166 -4.58 -7.21 0.39
N VAL A 167 -4.67 -8.29 1.15
CA VAL A 167 -3.69 -8.64 2.18
C VAL A 167 -3.06 -9.99 1.87
N MET A 168 -1.76 -9.98 1.57
CA MET A 168 -1.01 -11.10 1.02
C MET A 168 0.17 -11.47 1.92
N HIS A 169 0.65 -12.69 1.78
CA HIS A 169 1.75 -13.21 2.57
C HIS A 169 2.66 -14.12 1.72
N ALA A 170 3.96 -13.88 1.76
CA ALA A 170 4.95 -14.65 1.04
C ALA A 170 6.01 -15.25 1.99
N GLY A 171 6.27 -16.53 1.81
CA GLY A 171 7.26 -17.23 2.62
C GLY A 171 6.74 -17.67 3.99
N MET A 172 5.46 -17.94 4.08
CA MET A 172 4.86 -18.48 5.30
C MET A 172 5.37 -19.90 5.57
N PHE A 173 5.68 -20.18 6.81
CA PHE A 173 6.07 -21.52 7.25
C PHE A 173 4.88 -22.48 7.25
N SER A 174 5.12 -23.75 6.97
CA SER A 174 4.05 -24.77 6.89
C SER A 174 3.34 -24.92 8.24
N PRO A 175 2.01 -24.91 8.29
CA PRO A 175 1.27 -25.19 9.52
C PRO A 175 1.59 -26.58 10.06
N GLY A 176 1.96 -26.69 11.31
CA GLY A 176 2.23 -27.96 12.00
C GLY A 176 3.62 -28.13 12.58
N GLY A 177 4.48 -27.11 12.51
CA GLY A 177 5.78 -27.08 13.18
C GLY A 177 5.69 -26.69 14.67
N THR A 178 6.79 -26.31 15.24
CA THR A 178 6.96 -26.11 16.68
C THR A 178 6.48 -24.76 17.17
N GLY A 179 5.21 -24.56 17.51
CA GLY A 179 4.70 -23.43 18.34
C GLY A 179 4.95 -21.99 17.87
N PHE A 180 5.83 -21.77 16.89
CA PHE A 180 6.15 -20.48 16.27
C PHE A 180 5.58 -20.35 14.85
N ASP A 181 4.84 -21.36 14.38
CA ASP A 181 4.31 -21.48 13.02
C ASP A 181 3.03 -20.66 12.78
N ILE A 182 2.90 -19.55 13.46
CA ILE A 182 1.75 -18.65 13.29
C ILE A 182 2.19 -17.49 12.43
N PRO A 183 1.44 -17.20 11.35
CA PRO A 183 1.70 -15.97 10.57
C PRO A 183 1.72 -14.76 11.48
N GLY A 184 2.72 -13.90 11.33
CA GLY A 184 2.72 -12.58 11.95
C GLY A 184 1.62 -11.73 11.34
N TYR A 185 0.52 -11.52 12.06
CA TYR A 185 -0.61 -10.76 11.53
C TYR A 185 -0.39 -9.26 11.71
N VAL A 186 -0.37 -8.52 10.60
CA VAL A 186 -0.26 -7.04 10.60
C VAL A 186 -1.59 -6.36 10.25
N SER A 187 -2.54 -7.07 9.64
CA SER A 187 -3.85 -6.55 9.26
C SER A 187 -4.95 -7.04 10.19
N TYR A 188 -5.77 -6.12 10.68
CA TYR A 188 -6.84 -6.38 11.66
C TYR A 188 -8.17 -5.75 11.24
N ILE A 189 -9.23 -6.56 11.29
CA ILE A 189 -10.62 -6.16 10.97
C ILE A 189 -11.24 -5.41 12.15
N THR A 190 -11.01 -5.91 13.35
CA THR A 190 -11.42 -5.35 14.64
C THR A 190 -10.40 -5.76 15.71
N ALA A 191 -10.62 -5.35 16.96
CA ALA A 191 -9.83 -5.78 18.10
C ALA A 191 -9.72 -7.32 18.14
N GLN A 192 -8.50 -7.83 18.21
CA GLN A 192 -8.13 -9.25 18.27
C GLN A 192 -8.51 -10.10 17.02
N GLN A 193 -9.19 -9.53 16.06
CA GLN A 193 -9.59 -10.20 14.84
C GLN A 193 -8.64 -9.87 13.70
N ALA A 194 -7.60 -10.68 13.54
CA ALA A 194 -6.68 -10.57 12.42
C ALA A 194 -7.36 -10.96 11.10
N ARG A 195 -6.91 -10.35 10.01
CA ARG A 195 -7.32 -10.71 8.65
C ARG A 195 -6.50 -11.89 8.16
N ALA A 196 -7.18 -12.88 7.58
CA ALA A 196 -6.49 -13.98 6.92
C ALA A 196 -5.70 -13.47 5.71
N TYR A 197 -4.52 -14.01 5.51
CA TYR A 197 -3.68 -13.73 4.36
C TYR A 197 -4.11 -14.52 3.13
N ILE A 198 -3.87 -13.94 1.96
CA ILE A 198 -3.82 -14.67 0.69
C ILE A 198 -2.39 -15.16 0.53
N ASP A 199 -2.18 -16.45 0.59
CA ASP A 199 -0.87 -17.11 0.60
C ASP A 199 -0.41 -17.61 -0.78
N SER A 200 -1.23 -17.47 -1.80
CA SER A 200 -0.94 -17.85 -3.18
C SER A 200 -1.12 -16.66 -4.13
N PRO A 201 -0.10 -16.32 -4.93
CA PRO A 201 -0.24 -15.32 -5.99
C PRO A 201 -1.38 -15.66 -6.96
N TYR A 202 -1.62 -16.94 -7.25
CA TYR A 202 -2.71 -17.34 -8.13
C TYR A 202 -4.10 -17.04 -7.53
N LYS A 203 -4.31 -17.31 -6.24
CA LYS A 203 -5.55 -16.93 -5.54
C LYS A 203 -5.77 -15.43 -5.54
N ALA A 204 -4.71 -14.63 -5.27
CA ALA A 204 -4.78 -13.18 -5.34
C ALA A 204 -5.13 -12.69 -6.75
N TYR A 205 -4.49 -13.25 -7.77
CA TYR A 205 -4.79 -12.96 -9.18
C TYR A 205 -6.25 -13.26 -9.51
N GLN A 206 -6.75 -14.47 -9.16
CA GLN A 206 -8.15 -14.85 -9.38
C GLN A 206 -9.13 -13.92 -8.69
N GLN A 207 -8.82 -13.48 -7.46
CA GLN A 207 -9.66 -12.55 -6.71
C GLN A 207 -9.73 -11.19 -7.40
N ILE A 208 -8.60 -10.65 -7.88
CA ILE A 208 -8.56 -9.36 -8.59
C ILE A 208 -9.35 -9.46 -9.91
N ILE A 209 -9.04 -10.46 -10.74
CA ILE A 209 -9.66 -10.63 -12.05
C ILE A 209 -11.14 -10.96 -11.94
N GLY A 210 -11.54 -11.83 -10.99
CA GLY A 210 -12.93 -12.17 -10.74
C GLY A 210 -13.79 -10.95 -10.39
N ALA A 211 -13.25 -10.03 -9.63
CA ALA A 211 -13.95 -8.79 -9.27
C ALA A 211 -14.02 -7.77 -10.41
N ILE A 212 -12.98 -7.69 -11.26
CA ILE A 212 -12.96 -6.82 -12.45
C ILE A 212 -13.89 -7.39 -13.53
N GLY A 213 -13.95 -8.71 -13.66
CA GLY A 213 -14.70 -9.44 -14.69
C GLY A 213 -16.15 -9.83 -14.35
N ASN A 214 -16.79 -9.27 -13.33
CA ASN A 214 -18.15 -9.64 -12.88
C ASN A 214 -18.32 -11.06 -12.30
N GLY A 215 -17.36 -11.57 -11.55
CA GLY A 215 -17.63 -12.67 -10.61
C GLY A 215 -17.79 -14.09 -11.19
N THR A 216 -17.40 -14.32 -12.42
CA THR A 216 -17.34 -15.67 -12.98
C THR A 216 -15.92 -16.23 -12.85
N THR A 217 -15.81 -17.48 -12.38
CA THR A 217 -14.54 -18.23 -12.37
C THR A 217 -14.09 -18.42 -13.82
N VAL A 218 -13.07 -17.68 -14.27
CA VAL A 218 -12.73 -17.60 -15.69
C VAL A 218 -11.33 -18.17 -15.89
N THR A 219 -11.23 -19.16 -16.77
CA THR A 219 -9.94 -19.60 -17.34
C THR A 219 -9.36 -18.51 -18.24
N SER A 220 -8.04 -18.44 -18.38
CA SER A 220 -7.34 -17.37 -19.13
C SER A 220 -7.92 -17.06 -20.51
N ALA A 221 -8.35 -18.07 -21.28
CA ALA A 221 -8.99 -17.92 -22.59
C ALA A 221 -10.41 -17.30 -22.50
N ALA A 222 -11.16 -17.58 -21.44
CA ALA A 222 -12.48 -16.99 -21.24
C ALA A 222 -12.40 -15.54 -20.72
N GLN A 223 -11.34 -15.19 -19.97
CA GLN A 223 -11.04 -13.81 -19.57
C GLN A 223 -10.71 -12.96 -20.79
N GLN A 224 -9.86 -13.43 -21.68
CA GLN A 224 -9.57 -12.78 -22.95
C GLN A 224 -10.83 -12.62 -23.80
N ALA A 225 -11.71 -13.64 -23.84
CA ALA A 225 -12.97 -13.57 -24.55
C ALA A 225 -13.98 -12.58 -23.91
N GLN A 226 -13.97 -12.46 -22.59
CA GLN A 226 -14.86 -11.53 -21.86
C GLN A 226 -14.34 -10.11 -21.94
N MET A 227 -13.03 -9.90 -21.83
CA MET A 227 -12.38 -8.63 -22.08
C MET A 227 -12.54 -8.21 -23.54
N GLN A 228 -12.40 -9.12 -24.48
CA GLN A 228 -12.72 -8.87 -25.88
C GLN A 228 -14.21 -8.64 -26.16
N ARG A 229 -15.13 -9.19 -25.37
CA ARG A 229 -16.55 -8.85 -25.43
C ARG A 229 -16.83 -7.46 -24.88
N ALA A 230 -16.17 -7.06 -23.80
CA ALA A 230 -16.21 -5.68 -23.29
C ALA A 230 -15.60 -4.68 -24.29
N LEU A 231 -14.54 -5.07 -24.99
CA LEU A 231 -13.92 -4.30 -26.09
C LEU A 231 -14.78 -4.27 -27.34
N ARG A 232 -15.57 -5.32 -27.62
CA ARG A 232 -16.52 -5.38 -28.74
C ARG A 232 -17.85 -4.75 -28.43
N SER A 233 -18.22 -4.56 -27.13
CA SER A 233 -19.33 -3.69 -26.80
C SER A 233 -18.95 -2.29 -27.27
N LYS A 234 -19.76 -1.69 -28.12
CA LYS A 234 -19.56 -0.28 -28.52
C LYS A 234 -19.31 0.53 -27.26
N SER A 235 -18.31 1.41 -27.32
CA SER A 235 -18.06 2.39 -26.28
C SER A 235 -19.37 2.97 -25.74
N ILE A 236 -19.46 3.17 -24.44
CA ILE A 236 -20.64 3.83 -23.81
C ILE A 236 -20.90 5.18 -24.52
N ASN A 237 -19.85 5.91 -24.87
CA ASN A 237 -19.94 7.14 -25.64
C ASN A 237 -20.56 6.92 -27.03
N ASP A 238 -20.20 5.82 -27.71
CA ASP A 238 -20.76 5.52 -29.04
C ASP A 238 -22.24 5.13 -28.96
N ILE A 239 -22.67 4.41 -27.93
CA ILE A 239 -24.08 4.06 -27.69
C ILE A 239 -24.92 5.28 -27.33
N LEU A 240 -24.35 6.18 -26.55
CA LEU A 240 -25.03 7.38 -26.06
C LEU A 240 -24.77 8.61 -26.93
N ARG A 241 -23.96 8.48 -28.00
CA ARG A 241 -23.56 9.60 -28.87
C ARG A 241 -24.71 10.50 -29.32
N PRO A 242 -25.88 10.01 -29.77
CA PRO A 242 -26.98 10.89 -30.15
C PRO A 242 -27.50 11.73 -28.99
N GLN A 243 -27.58 11.16 -27.79
CA GLN A 243 -28.05 11.86 -26.58
C GLN A 243 -27.00 12.85 -26.07
N LEU A 244 -25.72 12.49 -26.14
CA LEU A 244 -24.60 13.35 -25.74
C LEU A 244 -24.49 14.54 -26.72
N GLN A 245 -24.62 14.28 -28.02
CA GLN A 245 -24.62 15.35 -29.02
C GLN A 245 -25.80 16.30 -28.84
N ALA A 246 -27.00 15.78 -28.55
CA ALA A 246 -28.14 16.59 -28.23
C ALA A 246 -27.92 17.45 -26.99
N LEU A 247 -27.25 16.91 -25.97
CA LEU A 247 -26.90 17.66 -24.77
C LEU A 247 -25.85 18.74 -25.04
N LEU A 248 -24.79 18.43 -25.80
CA LEU A 248 -23.76 19.39 -26.20
C LEU A 248 -24.30 20.52 -27.08
N ASN A 249 -25.35 20.25 -27.88
CA ASN A 249 -25.97 21.24 -28.76
C ASN A 249 -27.03 22.12 -28.07
N ARG A 250 -27.21 21.98 -26.75
CA ARG A 250 -28.16 22.81 -26.00
C ARG A 250 -27.67 24.24 -25.89
N SER A 251 -28.46 25.17 -26.31
CA SER A 251 -28.14 26.62 -26.26
C SER A 251 -28.28 27.25 -24.87
N ASP A 252 -28.89 26.54 -23.92
CA ASP A 252 -29.09 26.98 -22.54
C ASP A 252 -27.97 26.55 -21.59
N LEU A 253 -26.96 25.81 -22.07
CA LEU A 253 -25.76 25.51 -21.32
C LEU A 253 -24.76 26.68 -21.35
N SER A 254 -24.14 26.97 -20.22
CA SER A 254 -23.06 27.93 -20.18
C SER A 254 -21.82 27.41 -20.94
N ALA A 255 -20.94 28.33 -21.38
CA ALA A 255 -19.65 27.93 -21.99
C ALA A 255 -18.80 27.07 -21.06
N SER A 256 -18.88 27.32 -19.74
CA SER A 256 -18.15 26.50 -18.75
C SER A 256 -18.74 25.09 -18.60
N ASP A 257 -20.05 24.94 -18.73
CA ASP A 257 -20.72 23.63 -18.71
C ASP A 257 -20.43 22.82 -19.97
N HIS A 258 -20.40 23.48 -21.15
CA HIS A 258 -19.94 22.85 -22.38
C HIS A 258 -18.51 22.31 -22.24
N ALA A 259 -17.59 23.15 -21.73
CA ALA A 259 -16.20 22.73 -21.54
C ALA A 259 -16.06 21.57 -20.54
N ARG A 260 -16.85 21.58 -19.44
CA ARG A 260 -16.84 20.48 -18.45
C ARG A 260 -17.42 19.19 -19.01
N LEU A 261 -18.50 19.30 -19.77
CA LEU A 261 -19.12 18.13 -20.40
C LEU A 261 -18.16 17.51 -21.42
N ASP A 262 -17.56 18.33 -22.27
CA ASP A 262 -16.57 17.88 -23.26
C ASP A 262 -15.34 17.25 -22.59
N GLN A 263 -14.82 17.88 -21.54
CA GLN A 263 -13.71 17.34 -20.75
C GLN A 263 -14.07 16.01 -20.08
N HIS A 264 -15.28 15.88 -19.54
CA HIS A 264 -15.77 14.64 -18.94
C HIS A 264 -15.90 13.51 -19.97
N LEU A 265 -16.46 13.82 -21.13
CA LEU A 265 -16.62 12.86 -22.23
C LEU A 265 -15.28 12.45 -22.81
N THR A 266 -14.36 13.39 -22.94
CA THR A 266 -12.98 13.12 -23.35
C THR A 266 -12.28 12.23 -22.32
N ALA A 267 -12.44 12.48 -21.02
CA ALA A 267 -11.89 11.64 -19.95
C ALA A 267 -12.46 10.21 -20.01
N ILE A 268 -13.77 10.05 -20.20
CA ILE A 268 -14.39 8.72 -20.38
C ILE A 268 -13.83 8.05 -21.64
N ARG A 269 -13.71 8.77 -22.77
CA ARG A 269 -13.15 8.23 -24.01
C ARG A 269 -11.68 7.81 -23.82
N ASN A 270 -10.89 8.61 -23.12
CA ASN A 270 -9.51 8.28 -22.83
C ASN A 270 -9.41 7.02 -21.94
N ILE A 271 -10.31 6.87 -20.96
CA ILE A 271 -10.43 5.65 -20.17
C ILE A 271 -10.80 4.45 -21.04
N GLU A 272 -11.78 4.59 -21.92
CA GLU A 272 -12.20 3.54 -22.86
C GLU A 272 -11.10 3.15 -23.84
N VAL A 273 -10.39 4.13 -24.41
CA VAL A 273 -9.23 3.92 -25.27
C VAL A 273 -8.11 3.25 -24.49
N MET A 274 -7.85 3.67 -23.27
CA MET A 274 -6.83 3.09 -22.41
C MET A 274 -7.19 1.67 -21.98
N ILE A 275 -8.44 1.40 -21.60
CA ILE A 275 -8.95 0.04 -21.36
C ILE A 275 -8.82 -0.81 -22.65
N SER A 276 -8.97 -0.20 -23.81
CA SER A 276 -8.88 -0.89 -25.11
C SER A 276 -7.46 -1.05 -25.64
N THR A 277 -6.54 -0.15 -25.28
CA THR A 277 -5.15 -0.13 -25.76
C THR A 277 -4.12 -0.55 -24.72
N THR A 278 -4.42 -0.31 -23.43
CA THR A 278 -3.63 -0.77 -22.31
C THR A 278 -4.39 -1.89 -21.64
N THR A 279 -4.23 -3.10 -22.17
CA THR A 279 -4.62 -4.30 -21.45
C THR A 279 -3.65 -4.38 -20.28
N TYR A 280 -4.02 -3.86 -19.11
CA TYR A 280 -3.35 -4.21 -17.87
C TYR A 280 -3.57 -5.70 -17.69
N SER A 281 -2.67 -6.50 -18.17
CA SER A 281 -2.69 -7.95 -18.00
C SER A 281 -1.42 -8.33 -17.27
N VAL A 282 -1.57 -9.19 -16.29
CA VAL A 282 -0.43 -9.96 -15.82
C VAL A 282 0.03 -10.84 -17.00
N PRO A 283 1.34 -10.90 -17.30
CA PRO A 283 1.84 -11.72 -18.40
C PRO A 283 1.40 -13.18 -18.29
N ASP A 284 1.03 -13.81 -19.40
CA ASP A 284 0.57 -15.21 -19.39
C ASP A 284 1.59 -16.18 -18.77
N ALA A 285 2.89 -15.90 -18.93
CA ALA A 285 3.97 -16.67 -18.30
C ALA A 285 3.91 -16.60 -16.77
N ASP A 286 3.60 -15.42 -16.22
CA ASP A 286 3.49 -15.22 -14.78
C ASP A 286 2.22 -15.88 -14.24
N VAL A 287 1.10 -15.80 -14.96
CA VAL A 287 -0.13 -16.53 -14.63
C VAL A 287 0.11 -18.04 -14.63
N ALA A 288 0.84 -18.56 -15.62
CA ALA A 288 1.21 -19.98 -15.67
C ALA A 288 2.09 -20.36 -14.47
N THR A 289 3.07 -19.53 -14.12
CA THR A 289 3.95 -19.72 -12.96
C THR A 289 3.16 -19.68 -11.65
N MET A 290 2.27 -18.69 -11.48
CA MET A 290 1.38 -18.61 -10.32
C MET A 290 0.55 -19.89 -10.15
N LYS A 291 -0.04 -20.36 -11.25
CA LYS A 291 -0.87 -21.58 -11.26
C LYS A 291 -0.07 -22.84 -10.94
N ALA A 292 1.14 -22.97 -11.47
CA ALA A 292 2.03 -24.11 -11.20
C ALA A 292 2.47 -24.16 -9.72
N ASN A 293 2.51 -23.02 -9.06
CA ASN A 293 2.95 -22.88 -7.67
C ASN A 293 1.79 -22.77 -6.66
N ASP A 294 0.53 -22.77 -7.10
CA ASP A 294 -0.65 -22.53 -6.24
C ASP A 294 -0.77 -23.54 -5.07
N SER A 295 -0.32 -24.77 -5.26
CA SER A 295 -0.33 -25.80 -4.22
C SER A 295 0.90 -25.80 -3.30
N LYS A 296 1.82 -24.83 -3.49
CA LYS A 296 3.12 -24.79 -2.78
C LYS A 296 3.37 -23.47 -2.06
N PRO A 297 2.42 -22.90 -1.31
CA PRO A 297 2.55 -21.56 -0.74
C PRO A 297 3.71 -21.44 0.27
N TYR A 298 4.16 -22.56 0.82
CA TYR A 298 5.21 -22.61 1.87
C TYR A 298 6.55 -23.16 1.36
N ASP A 299 6.66 -23.43 0.06
CA ASP A 299 7.91 -23.94 -0.53
C ASP A 299 8.94 -22.81 -0.62
N GLN A 300 10.02 -22.94 0.15
CA GLN A 300 11.08 -21.94 0.21
C GLN A 300 11.76 -21.72 -1.14
N SER A 301 11.78 -22.71 -2.02
CA SER A 301 12.44 -22.61 -3.34
C SER A 301 11.71 -21.67 -4.30
N ILE A 302 10.42 -21.39 -4.07
CA ILE A 302 9.63 -20.48 -4.90
C ILE A 302 9.34 -19.14 -4.22
N ARG A 303 9.85 -18.91 -3.01
CA ARG A 303 9.57 -17.68 -2.24
C ARG A 303 9.93 -16.41 -3.01
N ASP A 304 11.11 -16.35 -3.59
CA ASP A 304 11.56 -15.19 -4.39
C ASP A 304 10.59 -14.89 -5.54
N THR A 305 10.16 -15.93 -6.26
CA THR A 305 9.18 -15.82 -7.32
C THR A 305 7.83 -15.35 -6.78
N SER A 306 7.35 -15.93 -5.68
CA SER A 306 6.07 -15.56 -5.07
C SER A 306 6.06 -14.11 -4.58
N VAL A 307 7.14 -13.63 -3.95
CA VAL A 307 7.29 -12.24 -3.52
C VAL A 307 7.15 -11.28 -4.71
N LYS A 308 7.85 -11.55 -5.81
CA LYS A 308 7.81 -10.71 -7.02
C LYS A 308 6.43 -10.71 -7.66
N LEU A 309 5.80 -11.88 -7.80
CA LEU A 309 4.45 -12.01 -8.34
C LEU A 309 3.40 -11.27 -7.48
N PHE A 310 3.50 -11.33 -6.16
CA PHE A 310 2.63 -10.53 -5.28
C PHE A 310 2.85 -9.03 -5.48
N MET A 311 4.08 -8.57 -5.67
CA MET A 311 4.37 -7.15 -5.92
C MET A 311 3.82 -6.66 -7.26
N GLU A 312 3.87 -7.49 -8.29
CA GLU A 312 3.19 -7.22 -9.56
C GLU A 312 1.68 -7.11 -9.39
N LEU A 313 1.08 -8.03 -8.61
CA LEU A 313 -0.35 -8.00 -8.32
C LEU A 313 -0.75 -6.79 -7.47
N MET A 314 0.11 -6.29 -6.56
CA MET A 314 -0.11 -5.03 -5.85
C MET A 314 -0.19 -3.85 -6.83
N ALA A 315 0.79 -3.73 -7.72
CA ALA A 315 0.82 -2.68 -8.73
C ALA A 315 -0.37 -2.79 -9.70
N PHE A 316 -0.68 -4.00 -10.16
CA PHE A 316 -1.83 -4.28 -11.02
C PHE A 316 -3.16 -3.95 -10.31
N SER A 317 -3.32 -4.32 -9.04
CA SER A 317 -4.51 -4.02 -8.23
C SER A 317 -4.77 -2.50 -8.13
N ALA A 318 -3.72 -1.72 -7.92
CA ALA A 318 -3.80 -0.26 -7.87
C ALA A 318 -4.12 0.34 -9.24
N ALA A 319 -3.46 -0.12 -10.31
CA ALA A 319 -3.67 0.33 -11.68
C ALA A 319 -5.09 0.03 -12.18
N ALA A 320 -5.62 -1.15 -11.85
CA ALA A 320 -6.95 -1.60 -12.21
C ALA A 320 -8.06 -1.06 -11.30
N ASP A 321 -7.73 -0.20 -10.36
CA ASP A 321 -8.66 0.31 -9.32
C ASP A 321 -9.43 -0.80 -8.58
N TYR A 322 -8.77 -1.95 -8.42
CA TYR A 322 -9.34 -3.06 -7.67
C TYR A 322 -9.38 -2.75 -6.17
N SER A 323 -8.26 -2.31 -5.61
CA SER A 323 -8.17 -1.90 -4.21
C SER A 323 -7.25 -0.69 -4.06
N ARG A 324 -7.67 0.28 -3.25
CA ARG A 324 -6.85 1.45 -2.89
C ARG A 324 -5.78 1.15 -1.85
N VAL A 325 -5.78 -0.05 -1.30
CA VAL A 325 -4.76 -0.46 -0.35
C VAL A 325 -4.45 -1.95 -0.49
N ALA A 326 -3.15 -2.26 -0.52
CA ALA A 326 -2.64 -3.62 -0.47
C ALA A 326 -1.50 -3.73 0.53
N VAL A 327 -1.41 -4.88 1.20
CA VAL A 327 -0.36 -5.21 2.17
C VAL A 327 0.27 -6.54 1.76
N LEU A 328 1.60 -6.58 1.70
CA LEU A 328 2.38 -7.79 1.54
C LEU A 328 3.27 -7.99 2.77
N LYS A 329 3.02 -9.03 3.53
CA LYS A 329 3.94 -9.49 4.58
C LYS A 329 4.93 -10.46 3.95
N ILE A 330 6.23 -10.21 4.11
CA ILE A 330 7.31 -11.10 3.66
C ILE A 330 7.90 -11.77 4.89
N GLY A 331 7.90 -13.09 4.90
CA GLY A 331 8.26 -13.87 6.06
C GLY A 331 7.05 -14.24 6.92
N ASP A 332 7.27 -15.12 7.88
CA ASP A 332 6.32 -15.41 8.95
C ASP A 332 6.61 -14.51 10.17
N ARG A 333 6.10 -14.86 11.33
CA ARG A 333 6.36 -14.09 12.56
C ARG A 333 7.85 -13.93 12.90
N ILE A 334 8.67 -14.93 12.60
CA ILE A 334 10.11 -14.96 12.92
C ILE A 334 10.99 -15.09 11.68
N ASP A 335 10.43 -15.23 10.52
CA ASP A 335 11.06 -15.51 9.23
C ASP A 335 12.19 -16.57 9.31
N ASP A 336 11.76 -17.81 9.48
CA ASP A 336 12.66 -18.98 9.47
C ASP A 336 13.15 -19.36 8.05
N HIS A 337 12.96 -18.49 7.06
CA HIS A 337 13.49 -18.74 5.72
C HIS A 337 15.01 -18.86 5.73
N ILE A 338 15.53 -19.86 5.02
CA ILE A 338 16.96 -20.12 4.91
C ILE A 338 17.54 -19.28 3.77
N TYR A 339 18.45 -18.40 4.12
CA TYR A 339 19.25 -17.63 3.17
C TYR A 339 20.65 -18.20 3.05
N THR A 340 21.33 -17.91 1.94
CA THR A 340 22.71 -18.32 1.71
C THR A 340 23.58 -17.09 1.40
N TYR A 341 24.62 -16.90 2.17
CA TYR A 341 25.59 -15.82 2.02
C TYR A 341 27.01 -16.36 2.13
N ASN A 342 27.85 -16.11 1.13
CA ASN A 342 29.26 -16.59 1.07
C ASN A 342 29.41 -18.10 1.38
N GLY A 343 28.50 -18.93 0.86
CA GLY A 343 28.51 -20.38 1.06
C GLY A 343 27.95 -20.86 2.41
N GLN A 344 27.58 -19.95 3.30
CA GLN A 344 26.92 -20.28 4.57
C GLN A 344 25.40 -20.15 4.41
N SER A 345 24.66 -21.17 4.79
CA SER A 345 23.18 -21.15 4.84
C SER A 345 22.70 -21.09 6.28
N ALA A 346 21.76 -20.19 6.57
CA ALA A 346 21.17 -20.04 7.90
C ALA A 346 19.76 -19.49 7.82
N LYS A 347 18.95 -19.74 8.85
CA LYS A 347 17.64 -19.11 9.04
C LYS A 347 17.82 -17.62 9.31
N PHE A 348 16.96 -16.79 8.74
CA PHE A 348 17.04 -15.34 8.97
C PHE A 348 16.93 -14.99 10.46
N HIS A 349 16.08 -15.66 11.20
CA HIS A 349 15.95 -15.48 12.64
C HIS A 349 17.29 -15.67 13.37
N ASP A 350 18.03 -16.76 13.09
CA ASP A 350 19.32 -17.03 13.70
C ASP A 350 20.38 -15.98 13.31
N VAL A 351 20.35 -15.53 12.05
CA VAL A 351 21.20 -14.44 11.54
C VAL A 351 20.89 -13.14 12.27
N SER A 352 19.63 -12.80 12.44
CA SER A 352 19.19 -11.57 13.10
C SER A 352 19.61 -11.53 14.57
N HIS A 353 19.61 -12.68 15.24
CA HIS A 353 20.05 -12.84 16.63
C HIS A 353 21.57 -13.00 16.79
N ARG A 354 22.33 -12.89 15.71
CA ARG A 354 23.82 -13.03 15.75
C ARG A 354 24.29 -14.41 16.20
N GLN A 355 23.51 -15.46 15.93
CA GLN A 355 23.81 -16.84 16.32
C GLN A 355 24.66 -17.58 15.28
N VAL A 356 25.05 -16.93 14.21
CA VAL A 356 25.87 -17.50 13.12
C VAL A 356 27.11 -16.67 12.86
N ALA A 357 28.14 -17.26 12.23
CA ALA A 357 29.35 -16.53 11.86
C ALA A 357 29.02 -15.39 10.88
N ASN A 358 29.74 -14.27 10.98
CA ASN A 358 29.56 -13.08 10.12
C ASN A 358 28.11 -12.58 10.05
N ALA A 359 27.35 -12.77 11.13
CA ALA A 359 25.92 -12.51 11.16
C ALA A 359 25.53 -11.06 10.78
N VAL A 360 26.37 -10.07 11.11
CA VAL A 360 26.13 -8.66 10.76
C VAL A 360 26.17 -8.45 9.24
N ASP A 361 27.18 -8.99 8.56
CA ASP A 361 27.30 -8.86 7.11
C ASP A 361 26.25 -9.73 6.39
N PHE A 362 25.94 -10.88 6.95
CA PHE A 362 24.88 -11.74 6.44
C PHE A 362 23.50 -11.05 6.56
N HIS A 363 23.18 -10.43 7.71
CA HIS A 363 21.94 -9.67 7.88
C HIS A 363 21.89 -8.45 6.93
N HIS A 364 23.00 -7.72 6.78
CA HIS A 364 23.11 -6.64 5.82
C HIS A 364 22.84 -7.11 4.37
N TYR A 365 23.32 -8.30 4.00
CA TYR A 365 23.00 -8.91 2.72
C TYR A 365 21.49 -9.16 2.56
N ILE A 366 20.83 -9.67 3.62
CA ILE A 366 19.37 -9.89 3.63
C ILE A 366 18.61 -8.56 3.54
N ASP A 367 19.01 -7.53 4.28
CA ASP A 367 18.43 -6.18 4.18
C ASP A 367 18.47 -5.64 2.75
N ARG A 368 19.61 -5.80 2.08
CA ARG A 368 19.76 -5.39 0.67
C ARG A 368 18.82 -6.17 -0.26
N MET A 369 18.65 -7.46 0.02
CA MET A 369 17.74 -8.31 -0.76
C MET A 369 16.29 -7.90 -0.54
N MET A 370 15.87 -7.58 0.69
CA MET A 370 14.54 -7.06 0.99
C MET A 370 14.28 -5.72 0.28
N LEU A 371 15.26 -4.82 0.25
CA LEU A 371 15.15 -3.56 -0.48
C LEU A 371 15.17 -3.76 -2.01
N ASN A 372 15.80 -4.80 -2.54
CA ASN A 372 15.69 -5.17 -3.94
C ASN A 372 14.28 -5.72 -4.28
N TYR A 373 13.61 -6.42 -3.36
CA TYR A 373 12.18 -6.74 -3.53
C TYR A 373 11.35 -5.45 -3.55
N TYR A 374 11.57 -4.55 -2.60
CA TYR A 374 10.85 -3.28 -2.62
C TYR A 374 11.11 -2.48 -3.90
N LYS A 375 12.37 -2.45 -4.39
CA LYS A 375 12.70 -1.86 -5.69
C LYS A 375 11.88 -2.50 -6.82
N TYR A 376 11.71 -3.81 -6.81
CA TYR A 376 10.89 -4.52 -7.79
C TYR A 376 9.41 -4.04 -7.78
N LEU A 377 8.85 -3.75 -6.60
CA LEU A 377 7.54 -3.10 -6.50
C LEU A 377 7.53 -1.71 -7.15
N LEU A 378 8.59 -0.91 -6.93
CA LEU A 378 8.71 0.41 -7.56
C LEU A 378 8.82 0.29 -9.08
N ASP A 379 9.61 -0.67 -9.58
CA ASP A 379 9.72 -0.97 -11.01
C ASP A 379 8.34 -1.37 -11.58
N SER A 380 7.58 -2.22 -10.87
CA SER A 380 6.25 -2.66 -11.29
C SER A 380 5.23 -1.52 -11.34
N VAL A 381 5.18 -0.67 -10.31
CA VAL A 381 4.29 0.51 -10.29
C VAL A 381 4.64 1.51 -11.39
N SER A 382 5.94 1.66 -11.71
CA SER A 382 6.42 2.60 -12.73
C SER A 382 6.00 2.22 -14.15
N GLN A 383 5.57 0.98 -14.39
CA GLN A 383 5.11 0.53 -15.70
C GLN A 383 3.72 1.04 -16.06
N TYR A 384 2.93 1.48 -15.07
CA TYR A 384 1.55 1.85 -15.28
C TYR A 384 1.36 3.36 -15.44
N ASN A 385 0.66 3.74 -16.50
CA ASN A 385 0.16 5.09 -16.72
C ASN A 385 -1.36 5.07 -16.64
N THR A 386 -1.93 6.07 -15.99
CA THR A 386 -3.38 6.27 -15.88
C THR A 386 -3.79 7.50 -16.67
N PRO A 387 -5.08 7.76 -16.88
CA PRO A 387 -5.54 8.98 -17.54
C PRO A 387 -5.10 10.27 -16.86
N THR A 388 -4.79 10.20 -15.57
CA THR A 388 -4.36 11.37 -14.77
C THR A 388 -2.84 11.46 -14.60
N GLY A 389 -2.08 10.60 -15.28
CA GLY A 389 -0.61 10.58 -15.26
C GLY A 389 -0.02 9.26 -14.77
N PRO A 390 1.29 9.20 -14.53
CA PRO A 390 1.93 8.01 -14.02
C PRO A 390 1.29 7.51 -12.74
N LEU A 391 1.04 6.21 -12.63
CA LEU A 391 0.48 5.61 -11.42
C LEU A 391 1.33 5.95 -10.19
N PHE A 392 2.64 5.99 -10.36
CA PHE A 392 3.59 6.29 -9.30
C PHE A 392 3.31 7.60 -8.53
N ASP A 393 2.81 8.62 -9.21
CA ASP A 393 2.53 9.93 -8.60
C ASP A 393 1.19 9.98 -7.85
N GLN A 394 0.29 9.02 -8.09
CA GLN A 394 -1.07 9.01 -7.58
C GLN A 394 -1.23 8.34 -6.22
N GLY A 395 -0.20 7.70 -5.72
CA GLY A 395 -0.26 7.01 -4.45
C GLY A 395 1.07 7.00 -3.74
N VAL A 396 1.20 6.05 -2.84
CA VAL A 396 2.43 5.80 -2.10
C VAL A 396 2.67 4.30 -1.96
N THR A 397 3.92 3.89 -2.17
CA THR A 397 4.43 2.57 -1.81
C THR A 397 5.26 2.71 -0.54
N ILE A 398 5.24 1.72 0.33
CA ILE A 398 5.90 1.76 1.64
C ILE A 398 6.62 0.44 1.86
N TYR A 399 7.87 0.52 2.31
CA TYR A 399 8.58 -0.58 2.95
C TYR A 399 8.76 -0.25 4.42
N THR A 400 8.39 -1.18 5.28
CA THR A 400 8.62 -1.11 6.72
C THR A 400 9.02 -2.49 7.26
N ASN A 401 9.38 -2.57 8.52
CA ASN A 401 9.71 -3.81 9.20
C ASN A 401 8.98 -3.92 10.53
N GLN A 402 8.70 -5.12 10.98
CA GLN A 402 8.04 -5.32 12.27
C GLN A 402 8.88 -4.78 13.45
N CYS A 403 10.18 -5.01 13.42
CA CYS A 403 11.13 -4.56 14.43
C CYS A 403 12.14 -3.58 13.83
N ALA A 404 12.82 -2.83 14.68
CA ALA A 404 13.88 -1.93 14.25
C ALA A 404 15.21 -2.67 14.02
N THR A 405 15.54 -3.62 14.88
CA THR A 405 16.78 -4.41 14.83
C THR A 405 16.52 -5.87 15.13
N GLY A 406 17.49 -6.74 14.86
CA GLY A 406 17.45 -8.15 15.25
C GLY A 406 17.41 -8.40 16.76
N ALA A 407 17.64 -7.39 17.58
CA ALA A 407 17.42 -7.42 19.03
C ALA A 407 15.95 -7.16 19.43
N HIS A 408 15.04 -7.16 18.47
CA HIS A 408 13.62 -6.83 18.64
C HIS A 408 13.36 -5.41 19.19
N SER A 409 14.22 -4.45 18.88
CA SER A 409 13.97 -3.07 19.29
C SER A 409 12.70 -2.53 18.63
N PHE A 410 11.90 -1.79 19.40
CA PHE A 410 10.70 -1.08 18.95
C PHE A 410 10.97 0.41 18.72
N SER A 411 12.22 0.82 18.83
CA SER A 411 12.70 2.17 18.61
C SER A 411 13.35 2.28 17.25
N ASN A 412 12.96 3.29 16.46
CA ASN A 412 13.54 3.54 15.15
C ASN A 412 13.16 2.50 14.08
N ILE A 413 11.88 2.17 14.00
CA ILE A 413 11.32 1.27 12.98
C ILE A 413 11.61 1.83 11.59
N PRO A 414 12.14 1.02 10.66
CA PRO A 414 12.37 1.43 9.28
C PRO A 414 11.06 1.88 8.58
N TRP A 415 11.11 3.04 7.92
CA TRP A 415 10.03 3.49 7.06
C TRP A 415 10.60 4.16 5.83
N ILE A 416 10.43 3.51 4.70
CA ILE A 416 10.85 4.00 3.38
C ILE A 416 9.61 4.06 2.52
N GLN A 417 9.31 5.23 1.95
CA GLN A 417 8.19 5.35 1.03
C GLN A 417 8.63 6.00 -0.28
N ALA A 418 7.88 5.74 -1.34
CA ALA A 418 8.03 6.35 -2.65
C ALA A 418 6.67 6.73 -3.21
N GLY A 419 6.62 7.86 -3.92
CA GLY A 419 5.39 8.47 -4.40
C GLY A 419 4.91 9.60 -3.51
N THR A 420 4.04 10.46 -4.05
CA THR A 420 3.64 11.70 -3.40
C THR A 420 2.20 11.71 -2.87
N ALA A 421 1.42 10.67 -3.13
CA ALA A 421 -0.02 10.67 -2.84
C ALA A 421 -0.69 11.95 -3.36
N ASN A 422 -0.59 12.21 -4.68
CA ASN A 422 -1.09 13.42 -5.34
C ASN A 422 -0.49 14.73 -4.79
N GLY A 423 0.80 14.73 -4.42
CA GLY A 423 1.51 15.91 -3.96
C GLY A 423 1.43 16.18 -2.46
N TYR A 424 0.88 15.26 -1.66
CA TYR A 424 0.82 15.41 -0.21
C TYR A 424 2.20 15.26 0.45
N TYR A 425 3.03 14.32 -0.02
CA TYR A 425 4.33 14.03 0.56
C TYR A 425 5.47 14.73 -0.17
N LYS A 426 6.49 15.13 0.59
CA LYS A 426 7.82 15.43 0.05
C LYS A 426 8.39 14.22 -0.69
N LYS A 427 9.30 14.48 -1.60
CA LYS A 427 10.07 13.45 -2.31
C LYS A 427 11.55 13.83 -2.37
N GLY A 428 12.41 12.84 -2.61
CA GLY A 428 13.85 13.05 -2.67
C GLY A 428 14.44 13.50 -1.33
N GLN A 429 13.92 12.98 -0.20
CA GLN A 429 14.32 13.44 1.13
C GLN A 429 14.53 12.27 2.10
N TYR A 430 15.52 12.43 2.97
CA TYR A 430 15.69 11.64 4.17
C TYR A 430 15.45 12.54 5.39
N VAL A 431 14.41 12.28 6.13
CA VAL A 431 13.97 13.09 7.27
C VAL A 431 14.06 12.29 8.57
N VAL A 432 14.31 13.02 9.66
CA VAL A 432 14.25 12.48 11.01
C VAL A 432 13.06 13.12 11.71
N VAL A 433 12.18 12.31 12.30
CA VAL A 433 10.99 12.77 13.02
C VAL A 433 11.20 12.66 14.54
N GLY A 434 10.46 13.48 15.28
CA GLY A 434 10.58 13.55 16.72
C GLY A 434 11.96 14.04 17.19
N ASN A 435 12.48 13.48 18.28
CA ASN A 435 13.78 13.87 18.83
C ASN A 435 14.97 13.17 18.17
N GLY A 436 14.77 12.60 16.99
CA GLY A 436 15.70 11.66 16.40
C GLY A 436 15.68 10.33 17.15
N ALA A 437 15.85 9.25 16.42
CA ALA A 437 15.88 7.94 17.03
C ALA A 437 17.05 7.83 17.98
N GLN A 438 16.78 7.63 19.24
CA GLN A 438 17.80 7.15 20.14
C GLN A 438 18.24 5.78 19.64
N PRO A 439 19.52 5.56 19.37
CA PRO A 439 20.01 4.26 18.95
C PRO A 439 19.59 3.25 20.01
N GLY A 440 18.80 2.27 19.61
CA GLY A 440 18.51 1.04 20.31
C GLY A 440 18.55 1.08 21.83
N GLY A 441 17.71 1.89 22.45
CA GLY A 441 17.69 2.02 23.91
C GLY A 441 17.17 0.78 24.63
N SER A 442 16.62 -0.24 23.94
CA SER A 442 16.22 -1.44 24.61
C SER A 442 16.11 -2.64 23.68
N GLN A 443 16.48 -3.75 24.23
CA GLN A 443 16.39 -5.07 23.66
C GLN A 443 14.99 -5.65 23.91
N ASP A 444 14.65 -6.65 23.12
CA ASP A 444 13.59 -7.60 23.40
C ASP A 444 12.18 -6.99 23.61
N GLY A 445 11.69 -6.38 22.53
CA GLY A 445 10.31 -5.88 22.49
C GLY A 445 10.06 -4.64 23.35
N LYS A 446 11.12 -3.89 23.61
CA LYS A 446 11.03 -2.59 24.28
C LYS A 446 11.52 -1.51 23.30
N GLY A 447 11.15 -0.31 23.49
CA GLY A 447 11.61 0.70 22.59
C GLY A 447 11.13 2.07 22.88
N GLY A 448 11.57 2.98 22.14
CA GLY A 448 11.49 4.39 22.14
C GLY A 448 10.28 5.10 22.77
N ASP A 449 10.38 6.39 22.83
CA ASP A 449 9.31 7.23 23.35
C ASP A 449 8.25 7.49 22.26
N ALA A 450 7.17 6.71 22.30
CA ALA A 450 6.03 6.90 21.41
C ALA A 450 5.26 8.22 21.66
N SER A 451 5.49 8.89 22.82
CA SER A 451 4.90 10.20 23.07
C SER A 451 5.42 11.28 22.13
N VAL A 452 6.64 11.10 21.60
CA VAL A 452 7.28 12.05 20.69
C VAL A 452 7.13 11.63 19.23
N SER A 453 7.45 10.37 18.92
CA SER A 453 7.53 9.88 17.55
C SER A 453 6.85 8.52 17.36
N GLY A 454 5.67 8.36 17.93
CA GLY A 454 4.90 7.11 17.83
C GLY A 454 4.41 6.81 16.42
N ILE A 455 4.35 5.51 16.09
CA ILE A 455 3.83 5.00 14.82
C ILE A 455 2.41 5.51 14.53
N ASN A 456 1.60 5.81 15.55
CA ASN A 456 0.27 6.37 15.37
C ASN A 456 0.27 7.68 14.57
N LYS A 457 1.26 8.57 14.78
CA LYS A 457 1.40 9.80 13.98
C LYS A 457 1.75 9.50 12.52
N MET A 458 2.56 8.46 12.28
CA MET A 458 2.84 7.98 10.93
C MET A 458 1.57 7.46 10.25
N LEU A 459 0.78 6.64 10.95
CA LEU A 459 -0.48 6.10 10.42
C LEU A 459 -1.53 7.20 10.23
N ASN A 460 -1.58 8.21 11.10
CA ASN A 460 -2.40 9.41 10.90
C ASN A 460 -2.01 10.17 9.62
N THR A 461 -0.70 10.38 9.42
CA THR A 461 -0.17 11.04 8.23
C THR A 461 -0.54 10.25 6.98
N LEU A 462 -0.43 8.91 7.03
CA LEU A 462 -0.80 8.02 5.92
C LEU A 462 -2.30 8.04 5.62
N LEU A 463 -3.16 8.00 6.64
CA LEU A 463 -4.61 8.10 6.46
C LEU A 463 -5.01 9.42 5.80
N THR A 464 -4.45 10.52 6.29
CA THR A 464 -4.71 11.85 5.74
C THR A 464 -4.24 11.94 4.28
N ALA A 465 -3.04 11.43 3.97
CA ALA A 465 -2.51 11.37 2.61
C ALA A 465 -3.38 10.52 1.67
N ALA A 466 -3.94 9.40 2.17
CA ALA A 466 -4.89 8.57 1.44
C ALA A 466 -6.27 9.24 1.30
N GLY A 467 -6.45 10.46 1.82
CA GLY A 467 -7.72 11.19 1.81
C GLY A 467 -8.75 10.65 2.80
N VAL A 468 -8.35 9.86 3.79
CA VAL A 468 -9.21 9.47 4.91
C VAL A 468 -9.17 10.60 5.94
N THR A 469 -10.24 11.38 6.00
CA THR A 469 -10.32 12.58 6.83
C THR A 469 -11.50 12.49 7.79
N LYS A 470 -11.46 13.28 8.85
CA LYS A 470 -12.57 13.49 9.78
C LYS A 470 -13.71 14.25 9.10
N THR A 471 -14.85 14.31 9.80
CA THR A 471 -15.99 15.13 9.37
C THR A 471 -15.54 16.58 9.15
N GLY A 472 -15.95 17.16 8.03
CA GLY A 472 -15.55 18.51 7.64
C GLY A 472 -14.18 18.59 6.92
N GLY A 473 -13.55 17.46 6.61
CA GLY A 473 -12.29 17.40 5.84
C GLY A 473 -11.03 17.62 6.69
N ALA A 474 -11.15 17.69 8.02
CA ALA A 474 -10.00 17.81 8.90
C ALA A 474 -9.11 16.55 8.83
N PRO A 475 -7.78 16.69 8.98
CA PRO A 475 -6.87 15.55 8.99
C PRO A 475 -7.25 14.50 10.04
N THR A 476 -7.02 13.21 9.73
CA THR A 476 -7.06 12.15 10.74
C THR A 476 -5.81 12.27 11.60
N ASP A 477 -5.96 12.56 12.89
CA ASP A 477 -4.85 12.81 13.82
C ASP A 477 -4.90 11.96 15.09
N ASP A 478 -5.83 11.01 15.19
CA ASP A 478 -6.14 10.24 16.41
C ASP A 478 -6.37 8.74 16.14
N PHE A 479 -5.80 8.20 15.07
CA PHE A 479 -5.83 6.77 14.78
C PHE A 479 -4.94 6.00 15.77
N GLY A 480 -5.34 4.76 16.06
CA GLY A 480 -4.65 3.89 17.02
C GLY A 480 -5.29 3.94 18.40
N GLU A 481 -4.47 3.71 19.42
CA GLU A 481 -4.95 3.77 20.81
C GLU A 481 -5.25 5.21 21.24
N PRO A 482 -6.44 5.49 21.79
CA PRO A 482 -6.86 6.86 22.17
C PRO A 482 -5.95 7.58 23.16
N SER A 483 -5.17 6.84 23.96
CA SER A 483 -4.22 7.41 24.94
C SER A 483 -2.93 7.94 24.30
N LEU A 484 -2.67 7.62 23.02
CA LEU A 484 -1.48 8.10 22.33
C LEU A 484 -1.61 9.58 21.95
N PRO A 485 -0.50 10.33 21.92
CA PRO A 485 -0.51 11.72 21.49
C PRO A 485 -1.01 11.86 20.06
N LYS A 486 -1.97 12.76 19.87
CA LYS A 486 -2.53 13.07 18.56
C LYS A 486 -1.50 13.79 17.66
N GLY A 487 -1.78 13.84 16.38
CA GLY A 487 -1.03 14.62 15.39
C GLY A 487 -0.51 13.84 14.21
N LEU A 488 0.20 14.56 13.35
CA LEU A 488 0.84 14.08 12.12
C LEU A 488 2.33 14.43 12.17
N PHE A 489 3.10 13.87 11.24
CA PHE A 489 4.49 14.29 11.00
C PHE A 489 4.53 15.36 9.92
N SER A 490 4.60 16.62 10.32
CA SER A 490 4.70 17.78 9.39
C SER A 490 5.99 17.76 8.56
N GLU A 491 7.03 17.12 9.05
CA GLU A 491 8.32 16.96 8.38
C GLU A 491 8.20 16.19 7.04
N MET A 492 7.12 15.42 6.88
CA MET A 492 6.85 14.63 5.68
C MET A 492 6.04 15.38 4.61
N HIS A 493 5.40 16.49 4.95
CA HIS A 493 4.51 17.22 4.05
C HIS A 493 5.30 18.03 3.01
N ALA A 494 4.75 18.08 1.75
CA ALA A 494 5.31 18.85 0.64
C ALA A 494 5.18 20.37 0.85
#